data_2e77a258652f0982a77b00dc493b0452
#
_entry.id   2e77a258652f0982a77b00dc493b0452
#
_cell.length_a   1.000
_cell.length_b   1.000
_cell.length_c   1.000
_cell.angle_alpha   90.00
_cell.angle_beta   90.00
_cell.angle_gamma   90.00
#
_symmetry.space_group_name_H-M   'P 1'
#
loop_
_entity.id
_entity.type
_entity.pdbx_description
1 polymer ?
#
loop_
_entity_poly.entity_id
_entity_poly.type
_entity_poly.pdbx_seq_one_letter_code
_entity_poly.pdbx_strand_id
1 'polypeptide(L)'
;GNVILFSDLNSQLAAFMVKHFNDRALKDQLRRLINEDIARHRSDQAYIGNHVKIVNTREVNNTIVHDDCEINGASRLSDCTILSTPAANVYIGTGVICENTIISEGSSITNSVKMQDCFVGEACHISNGFTASTSIFFANAYMSNGEACAAFCGPFTSSHHKSSLLIGGQFSFYNAGSATNFSNHAYKMGPMHYGILERGTKTASGAYILMPAHIGTFSVCFGKLMYHPNTRNLPFSYLVAYGDTMYLSPGRNITTVGLYRDIRKWPKRDVRMPGSHKSIVNFDWLSPFSVGEILQGKEILEKLREASGTDVASYTYH
;
A
#
# COMPACT_ATOMS: atom_id res chain seq x y z
N GLY A 1 -0.80 14.32 4.90
CA GLY A 1 -0.49 13.82 3.57
C GLY A 1 -0.89 14.76 2.47
N ASN A 2 -0.40 14.49 1.29
CA ASN A 2 -0.70 15.32 0.11
C ASN A 2 -1.82 14.72 -0.77
N VAL A 3 -2.38 13.59 -0.37
CA VAL A 3 -3.53 12.97 -1.05
C VAL A 3 -4.81 13.47 -0.43
N ILE A 4 -5.72 14.01 -1.25
CA ILE A 4 -7.04 14.42 -0.83
C ILE A 4 -7.95 13.20 -0.94
N LEU A 5 -8.64 12.85 0.15
CA LEU A 5 -9.56 11.73 0.18
C LEU A 5 -10.92 12.16 -0.36
N PHE A 6 -11.46 11.41 -1.29
CA PHE A 6 -12.81 11.57 -1.85
C PHE A 6 -13.31 10.25 -2.44
N SER A 7 -14.58 10.14 -2.74
CA SER A 7 -15.25 8.88 -3.09
C SER A 7 -14.69 8.19 -4.34
N ASP A 8 -14.23 8.96 -5.33
CA ASP A 8 -13.70 8.44 -6.59
C ASP A 8 -12.17 8.36 -6.64
N LEU A 9 -11.52 8.44 -5.48
CA LEU A 9 -10.08 8.27 -5.38
C LEU A 9 -9.69 6.86 -5.85
N ASN A 10 -8.70 6.79 -6.73
CA ASN A 10 -8.10 5.54 -7.19
C ASN A 10 -6.58 5.57 -7.03
N SER A 11 -5.94 4.40 -7.18
CA SER A 11 -4.51 4.25 -6.95
C SER A 11 -3.64 5.09 -7.90
N GLN A 12 -4.07 5.29 -9.15
CA GLN A 12 -3.34 6.07 -10.14
C GLN A 12 -3.35 7.56 -9.79
N LEU A 13 -4.52 8.09 -9.46
CA LEU A 13 -4.66 9.48 -9.08
C LEU A 13 -3.93 9.79 -7.77
N ALA A 14 -4.03 8.91 -6.79
CA ALA A 14 -3.29 9.05 -5.53
C ALA A 14 -1.77 9.02 -5.75
N ALA A 15 -1.26 8.10 -6.59
CA ALA A 15 0.15 8.04 -6.94
C ALA A 15 0.61 9.31 -7.69
N PHE A 16 -0.23 9.82 -8.58
CA PHE A 16 0.02 11.07 -9.28
C PHE A 16 0.14 12.26 -8.30
N MET A 17 -0.78 12.38 -7.35
CA MET A 17 -0.72 13.41 -6.29
C MET A 17 0.56 13.32 -5.46
N VAL A 18 0.96 12.11 -5.07
CA VAL A 18 2.19 11.88 -4.29
C VAL A 18 3.42 12.24 -5.11
N LYS A 19 3.48 11.84 -6.38
CA LYS A 19 4.61 12.11 -7.27
C LYS A 19 4.82 13.61 -7.53
N HIS A 20 3.73 14.37 -7.61
CA HIS A 20 3.74 15.80 -7.95
C HIS A 20 3.47 16.72 -6.76
N PHE A 21 3.72 16.26 -5.53
CA PHE A 21 3.38 17.02 -4.32
C PHE A 21 4.07 18.38 -4.19
N ASN A 22 5.21 18.57 -4.88
CA ASN A 22 5.96 19.84 -4.91
C ASN A 22 5.43 20.84 -5.94
N ASP A 23 4.62 20.40 -6.90
CA ASP A 23 4.01 21.28 -7.90
C ASP A 23 2.77 21.96 -7.30
N ARG A 24 2.96 23.23 -6.88
CA ARG A 24 1.89 24.01 -6.22
C ARG A 24 0.71 24.26 -7.16
N ALA A 25 1.00 24.66 -8.41
CA ALA A 25 -0.04 25.00 -9.39
C ALA A 25 -0.92 23.78 -9.71
N LEU A 26 -0.31 22.65 -9.97
CA LEU A 26 -1.01 21.38 -10.20
C LEU A 26 -1.82 20.96 -8.97
N LYS A 27 -1.23 21.05 -7.79
CA LYS A 27 -1.91 20.70 -6.54
C LYS A 27 -3.14 21.57 -6.27
N ASP A 28 -3.05 22.87 -6.53
CA ASP A 28 -4.17 23.78 -6.32
C ASP A 28 -5.29 23.54 -7.35
N GLN A 29 -4.96 23.21 -8.60
CA GLN A 29 -5.94 22.81 -9.61
C GLN A 29 -6.65 21.50 -9.25
N LEU A 30 -5.88 20.48 -8.86
CA LEU A 30 -6.46 19.20 -8.43
C LEU A 30 -7.35 19.37 -7.21
N ARG A 31 -6.91 20.16 -6.23
CA ARG A 31 -7.71 20.46 -5.04
C ARG A 31 -9.04 21.13 -5.41
N ARG A 32 -9.00 22.07 -6.35
CA ARG A 32 -10.25 22.73 -6.83
C ARG A 32 -11.20 21.72 -7.44
N LEU A 33 -10.73 20.90 -8.39
CA LEU A 33 -11.55 19.90 -9.07
C LEU A 33 -12.14 18.88 -8.10
N ILE A 34 -11.33 18.38 -7.16
CA ILE A 34 -11.78 17.43 -6.14
C ILE A 34 -12.81 18.09 -5.19
N ASN A 35 -12.57 19.34 -4.77
CA ASN A 35 -13.52 20.04 -3.93
C ASN A 35 -14.85 20.32 -4.64
N GLU A 36 -14.84 20.59 -5.94
CA GLU A 36 -16.03 20.70 -6.76
C GLU A 36 -16.80 19.39 -6.83
N ASP A 37 -16.09 18.27 -6.90
CA ASP A 37 -16.67 16.93 -6.87
C ASP A 37 -17.26 16.60 -5.48
N ILE A 38 -16.50 16.85 -4.42
CA ILE A 38 -16.98 16.67 -3.03
C ILE A 38 -18.25 17.50 -2.79
N ALA A 39 -18.28 18.75 -3.26
CA ALA A 39 -19.43 19.62 -3.08
C ALA A 39 -20.70 19.09 -3.76
N ARG A 40 -20.59 18.37 -4.87
CA ARG A 40 -21.71 17.72 -5.56
C ARG A 40 -22.29 16.53 -4.79
N HIS A 41 -21.46 15.85 -4.00
CA HIS A 41 -21.83 14.63 -3.25
C HIS A 41 -22.08 14.91 -1.76
N ARG A 42 -21.78 16.13 -1.31
CA ARG A 42 -21.97 16.51 0.10
C ARG A 42 -23.45 16.54 0.45
N SER A 43 -23.78 15.93 1.58
CA SER A 43 -25.10 16.00 2.20
C SER A 43 -25.01 16.62 3.59
N ASP A 44 -26.03 17.40 3.97
CA ASP A 44 -26.18 17.91 5.35
C ASP A 44 -26.85 16.89 6.28
N GLN A 45 -27.20 15.71 5.74
CA GLN A 45 -27.85 14.64 6.48
C GLN A 45 -27.06 13.34 6.32
N ALA A 46 -27.01 12.55 7.38
CA ALA A 46 -26.61 11.17 7.29
C ALA A 46 -27.57 10.40 6.35
N TYR A 47 -27.04 9.48 5.58
CA TYR A 47 -27.82 8.68 4.64
C TYR A 47 -27.61 7.19 4.89
N ILE A 48 -28.70 6.44 4.93
CA ILE A 48 -28.68 4.99 4.97
C ILE A 48 -29.48 4.49 3.77
N GLY A 49 -28.81 3.77 2.89
CA GLY A 49 -29.34 3.24 1.64
C GLY A 49 -30.31 2.07 1.82
N ASN A 50 -30.73 1.50 0.70
CA ASN A 50 -31.67 0.39 0.68
C ASN A 50 -30.97 -0.92 1.12
N HIS A 51 -31.74 -1.81 1.74
CA HIS A 51 -31.29 -3.15 2.19
C HIS A 51 -30.07 -3.13 3.12
N VAL A 52 -29.74 -1.97 3.70
CA VAL A 52 -28.67 -1.87 4.70
C VAL A 52 -29.08 -2.61 5.97
N LYS A 53 -28.16 -3.42 6.48
CA LYS A 53 -28.36 -4.15 7.72
C LYS A 53 -27.40 -3.65 8.79
N ILE A 54 -27.93 -3.04 9.84
CA ILE A 54 -27.14 -2.57 11.00
C ILE A 54 -27.62 -3.36 12.24
N VAL A 55 -26.75 -4.20 12.78
CA VAL A 55 -27.08 -5.10 13.89
C VAL A 55 -26.02 -5.00 14.97
N ASN A 56 -26.44 -4.94 16.23
CA ASN A 56 -25.51 -4.95 17.39
C ASN A 56 -24.40 -3.89 17.32
N THR A 57 -24.64 -2.81 16.61
CA THR A 57 -23.69 -1.71 16.43
C THR A 57 -23.96 -0.63 17.47
N ARG A 58 -22.90 -0.21 18.16
CA ARG A 58 -23.05 0.70 19.31
C ARG A 58 -23.27 2.14 18.86
N GLU A 59 -22.54 2.62 17.84
CA GLU A 59 -22.52 4.02 17.45
C GLU A 59 -22.31 4.18 15.95
N VAL A 60 -23.20 4.96 15.30
CA VAL A 60 -23.07 5.37 13.90
C VAL A 60 -23.42 6.85 13.83
N ASN A 61 -22.42 7.71 13.67
CA ASN A 61 -22.55 9.15 13.67
C ASN A 61 -22.10 9.74 12.34
N ASN A 62 -22.84 10.73 11.83
CA ASN A 62 -22.47 11.50 10.64
C ASN A 62 -21.89 10.62 9.52
N THR A 63 -22.54 9.50 9.22
CA THR A 63 -22.05 8.48 8.32
C THR A 63 -23.01 8.28 7.16
N ILE A 64 -22.46 8.20 5.94
CA ILE A 64 -23.18 7.82 4.73
C ILE A 64 -22.96 6.33 4.49
N VAL A 65 -24.05 5.58 4.39
CA VAL A 65 -24.03 4.14 4.13
C VAL A 65 -24.84 3.87 2.87
N HIS A 66 -24.19 3.44 1.81
CA HIS A 66 -24.84 3.07 0.55
C HIS A 66 -25.49 1.69 0.62
N ASP A 67 -26.21 1.32 -0.45
CA ASP A 67 -27.08 0.15 -0.53
C ASP A 67 -26.37 -1.17 -0.21
N ASP A 68 -27.12 -2.14 0.31
CA ASP A 68 -26.69 -3.53 0.58
C ASP A 68 -25.47 -3.67 1.50
N CYS A 69 -25.16 -2.68 2.31
CA CYS A 69 -24.12 -2.75 3.32
C CYS A 69 -24.56 -3.61 4.53
N GLU A 70 -23.66 -4.42 5.06
CA GLU A 70 -23.88 -5.09 6.35
C GLU A 70 -22.89 -4.57 7.40
N ILE A 71 -23.42 -4.03 8.50
CA ILE A 71 -22.69 -3.57 9.68
C ILE A 71 -23.15 -4.42 10.86
N ASN A 72 -22.27 -5.27 11.39
CA ASN A 72 -22.63 -6.22 12.44
C ASN A 72 -21.63 -6.18 13.60
N GLY A 73 -22.03 -5.53 14.69
CA GLY A 73 -21.25 -5.46 15.91
C GLY A 73 -20.12 -4.43 15.90
N ALA A 74 -20.14 -3.44 15.02
CA ALA A 74 -19.17 -2.35 15.05
C ALA A 74 -19.28 -1.55 16.36
N SER A 75 -18.14 -1.12 16.90
CA SER A 75 -18.11 -0.28 18.10
C SER A 75 -18.43 1.17 17.79
N ARG A 76 -17.83 1.74 16.74
CA ARG A 76 -18.10 3.12 16.34
C ARG A 76 -17.76 3.35 14.86
N LEU A 77 -18.67 4.02 14.17
CA LEU A 77 -18.46 4.60 12.85
C LEU A 77 -18.80 6.08 12.94
N SER A 78 -17.83 6.96 12.70
CA SER A 78 -18.01 8.41 12.80
C SER A 78 -17.38 9.10 11.59
N ASP A 79 -18.12 10.02 10.97
CA ASP A 79 -17.64 10.76 9.81
C ASP A 79 -17.18 9.85 8.65
N CYS A 80 -17.91 8.76 8.43
CA CYS A 80 -17.53 7.76 7.44
C CYS A 80 -18.40 7.85 6.18
N THR A 81 -17.83 7.42 5.05
CA THR A 81 -18.56 7.19 3.80
C THR A 81 -18.34 5.73 3.36
N ILE A 82 -19.43 4.95 3.31
CA ILE A 82 -19.38 3.52 2.98
C ILE A 82 -20.05 3.34 1.63
N LEU A 83 -19.25 3.08 0.60
CA LEU A 83 -19.65 3.00 -0.81
C LEU A 83 -20.04 1.56 -1.21
N SER A 84 -20.92 0.94 -0.46
CA SER A 84 -21.43 -0.40 -0.75
C SER A 84 -22.33 -0.42 -1.98
N THR A 85 -22.36 -1.53 -2.70
CA THR A 85 -23.25 -1.71 -3.85
C THR A 85 -23.88 -3.11 -3.81
N PRO A 86 -25.03 -3.34 -4.49
CA PRO A 86 -25.64 -4.68 -4.56
C PRO A 86 -24.73 -5.74 -5.18
N ALA A 87 -23.86 -5.36 -6.11
CA ALA A 87 -22.92 -6.26 -6.76
C ALA A 87 -21.67 -6.55 -5.92
N ALA A 88 -21.29 -5.60 -5.07
CA ALA A 88 -20.08 -5.66 -4.25
C ALA A 88 -20.34 -5.01 -2.89
N ASN A 89 -20.99 -5.74 -2.01
CA ASN A 89 -21.38 -5.24 -0.70
C ASN A 89 -20.16 -5.04 0.22
N VAL A 90 -20.26 -4.04 1.09
CA VAL A 90 -19.29 -3.80 2.17
C VAL A 90 -19.77 -4.51 3.43
N TYR A 91 -18.82 -5.16 4.10
CA TYR A 91 -19.04 -5.77 5.40
C TYR A 91 -18.19 -5.13 6.50
N ILE A 92 -18.82 -4.66 7.56
CA ILE A 92 -18.17 -4.12 8.76
C ILE A 92 -18.54 -4.96 9.96
N GLY A 93 -17.55 -5.62 10.55
CA GLY A 93 -17.74 -6.61 11.59
C GLY A 93 -17.49 -6.09 13.01
N THR A 94 -17.46 -7.06 13.92
CA THR A 94 -17.43 -6.85 15.36
C THR A 94 -16.21 -6.05 15.84
N GLY A 95 -16.48 -5.08 16.72
CA GLY A 95 -15.46 -4.30 17.43
C GLY A 95 -14.76 -3.25 16.58
N VAL A 96 -15.15 -3.07 15.31
CA VAL A 96 -14.55 -2.10 14.40
C VAL A 96 -14.80 -0.67 14.88
N ILE A 97 -13.76 0.16 14.81
CA ILE A 97 -13.81 1.61 15.01
C ILE A 97 -13.25 2.28 13.76
N CYS A 98 -14.06 3.06 13.06
CA CYS A 98 -13.63 3.89 11.95
C CYS A 98 -14.04 5.35 12.17
N GLU A 99 -13.09 6.26 11.95
CA GLU A 99 -13.30 7.70 12.05
C GLU A 99 -12.74 8.38 10.79
N ASN A 100 -13.51 9.31 10.22
CA ASN A 100 -13.12 10.06 9.04
C ASN A 100 -12.52 9.15 7.93
N THR A 101 -13.28 8.10 7.57
CA THR A 101 -12.79 7.03 6.69
C THR A 101 -13.77 6.78 5.54
N ILE A 102 -13.23 6.67 4.32
CA ILE A 102 -13.98 6.25 3.14
C ILE A 102 -13.70 4.77 2.88
N ILE A 103 -14.76 3.98 2.68
CA ILE A 103 -14.67 2.52 2.45
C ILE A 103 -15.39 2.19 1.15
N SER A 104 -14.65 1.67 0.17
CA SER A 104 -15.18 1.32 -1.15
C SER A 104 -15.75 -0.09 -1.21
N GLU A 105 -16.48 -0.33 -2.28
CA GLU A 105 -17.24 -1.55 -2.55
C GLU A 105 -16.42 -2.84 -2.44
N GLY A 106 -17.07 -3.91 -2.03
CA GLY A 106 -16.49 -5.24 -1.89
C GLY A 106 -15.51 -5.38 -0.73
N SER A 107 -15.33 -4.35 0.08
CA SER A 107 -14.36 -4.38 1.18
C SER A 107 -14.96 -4.99 2.45
N SER A 108 -14.10 -5.67 3.22
CA SER A 108 -14.44 -6.27 4.49
C SER A 108 -13.51 -5.77 5.60
N ILE A 109 -14.08 -5.17 6.64
CA ILE A 109 -13.34 -4.64 7.80
C ILE A 109 -13.89 -5.33 9.05
N THR A 110 -13.05 -6.11 9.75
CA THR A 110 -13.56 -7.00 10.78
C THR A 110 -12.64 -7.13 12.00
N ASN A 111 -13.20 -7.70 13.07
CA ASN A 111 -12.41 -8.17 14.21
C ASN A 111 -11.54 -7.08 14.84
N SER A 112 -12.19 -6.05 15.40
CA SER A 112 -11.54 -4.99 16.21
C SER A 112 -10.50 -4.14 15.48
N VAL A 113 -10.66 -3.95 14.17
CA VAL A 113 -9.87 -2.98 13.40
C VAL A 113 -10.14 -1.55 13.90
N LYS A 114 -9.09 -0.73 13.92
CA LYS A 114 -9.20 0.71 14.23
C LYS A 114 -8.57 1.53 13.10
N MET A 115 -9.35 2.45 12.55
CA MET A 115 -8.91 3.30 11.44
C MET A 115 -9.30 4.75 11.67
N GLN A 116 -8.39 5.66 11.34
CA GLN A 116 -8.63 7.09 11.40
C GLN A 116 -7.98 7.79 10.20
N ASP A 117 -8.70 8.74 9.58
CA ASP A 117 -8.21 9.50 8.42
C ASP A 117 -7.73 8.60 7.28
N CYS A 118 -8.53 7.59 6.92
CA CYS A 118 -8.13 6.54 6.00
C CYS A 118 -9.01 6.49 4.74
N PHE A 119 -8.45 5.90 3.68
CA PHE A 119 -9.20 5.49 2.49
C PHE A 119 -8.99 3.99 2.27
N VAL A 120 -10.08 3.27 2.10
CA VAL A 120 -10.10 1.84 1.78
C VAL A 120 -10.73 1.67 0.40
N GLY A 121 -9.93 1.28 -0.56
CA GLY A 121 -10.34 1.03 -1.94
C GLY A 121 -11.10 -0.29 -2.11
N GLU A 122 -11.27 -0.68 -3.37
CA GLU A 122 -12.10 -1.81 -3.79
C GLU A 122 -11.58 -3.15 -3.25
N ALA A 123 -12.48 -3.99 -2.77
CA ALA A 123 -12.22 -5.38 -2.38
C ALA A 123 -11.05 -5.56 -1.40
N CYS A 124 -10.85 -4.60 -0.51
CA CYS A 124 -9.85 -4.70 0.55
C CYS A 124 -10.34 -5.59 1.69
N HIS A 125 -9.42 -6.33 2.29
CA HIS A 125 -9.69 -7.09 3.50
C HIS A 125 -8.79 -6.61 4.64
N ILE A 126 -9.40 -6.02 5.69
CA ILE A 126 -8.68 -5.49 6.85
C ILE A 126 -9.25 -6.12 8.12
N SER A 127 -8.41 -6.77 8.94
CA SER A 127 -8.92 -7.60 10.02
C SER A 127 -7.99 -7.76 11.23
N ASN A 128 -8.49 -8.43 12.26
CA ASN A 128 -7.75 -8.95 13.41
C ASN A 128 -6.95 -7.87 14.15
N GLY A 129 -7.62 -6.80 14.54
CA GLY A 129 -7.01 -5.74 15.34
C GLY A 129 -5.98 -4.88 14.60
N PHE A 130 -5.95 -4.94 13.24
CA PHE A 130 -5.12 -4.03 12.48
C PHE A 130 -5.44 -2.57 12.81
N THR A 131 -4.42 -1.74 12.95
CA THR A 131 -4.60 -0.30 13.21
C THR A 131 -4.05 0.52 12.06
N ALA A 132 -4.76 1.59 11.69
CA ALA A 132 -4.32 2.48 10.63
C ALA A 132 -4.62 3.94 10.95
N SER A 133 -3.69 4.82 10.64
CA SER A 133 -3.89 6.26 10.69
C SER A 133 -3.32 6.93 9.44
N THR A 134 -4.05 7.92 8.90
CA THR A 134 -3.63 8.74 7.75
C THR A 134 -3.09 7.88 6.59
N SER A 135 -3.75 6.76 6.30
CA SER A 135 -3.27 5.74 5.38
C SER A 135 -4.29 5.43 4.30
N ILE A 136 -3.81 5.02 3.13
CA ILE A 136 -4.65 4.69 1.98
C ILE A 136 -4.36 3.28 1.49
N PHE A 137 -5.42 2.51 1.27
CA PHE A 137 -5.36 1.11 0.85
C PHE A 137 -6.12 0.97 -0.47
N PHE A 138 -5.52 0.33 -1.47
CA PHE A 138 -6.14 0.17 -2.78
C PHE A 138 -6.42 -1.30 -3.10
N ALA A 139 -7.03 -1.52 -4.23
CA ALA A 139 -7.64 -2.76 -4.69
C ALA A 139 -6.97 -4.04 -4.18
N ASN A 140 -7.75 -4.91 -3.55
CA ASN A 140 -7.29 -6.19 -3.00
C ASN A 140 -6.16 -6.08 -1.96
N ALA A 141 -6.01 -4.95 -1.27
CA ALA A 141 -5.10 -4.87 -0.14
C ALA A 141 -5.58 -5.80 0.99
N TYR A 142 -4.66 -6.56 1.57
CA TYR A 142 -4.94 -7.52 2.62
C TYR A 142 -4.13 -7.20 3.88
N MET A 143 -4.79 -6.66 4.92
CA MET A 143 -4.16 -6.21 6.15
C MET A 143 -4.70 -6.96 7.36
N SER A 144 -3.82 -7.43 8.22
CA SER A 144 -4.22 -8.14 9.44
C SER A 144 -3.12 -8.04 10.50
N ASN A 145 -3.50 -7.86 11.76
CA ASN A 145 -2.60 -7.91 12.92
C ASN A 145 -1.43 -6.92 12.94
N GLY A 146 -1.42 -5.87 12.26
CA GLY A 146 -0.28 -4.93 12.19
C GLY A 146 -0.72 -3.50 12.34
N GLU A 147 0.16 -2.60 11.94
CA GLU A 147 -0.08 -1.18 11.97
C GLU A 147 0.36 -0.53 10.65
N ALA A 148 -0.39 0.47 10.20
CA ALA A 148 -0.01 1.38 9.13
C ALA A 148 -0.18 2.84 9.57
N CYS A 149 0.83 3.66 9.31
CA CYS A 149 0.78 5.09 9.57
C CYS A 149 1.37 5.86 8.38
N ALA A 150 0.61 6.80 7.85
CA ALA A 150 1.00 7.57 6.66
C ALA A 150 1.46 6.67 5.48
N ALA A 151 0.83 5.51 5.33
CA ALA A 151 1.20 4.51 4.35
C ALA A 151 0.33 4.58 3.09
N PHE A 152 0.97 4.45 1.94
CA PHE A 152 0.33 4.25 0.64
C PHE A 152 0.40 2.77 0.29
N CYS A 153 -0.65 2.05 0.57
CA CYS A 153 -0.77 0.63 0.27
C CYS A 153 -1.49 0.45 -1.08
N GLY A 154 -0.73 0.46 -2.16
CA GLY A 154 -1.22 0.23 -3.53
C GLY A 154 -1.83 -1.16 -3.72
N PRO A 155 -2.38 -1.45 -4.90
CA PRO A 155 -3.07 -2.71 -5.15
C PRO A 155 -2.27 -3.94 -4.73
N PHE A 156 -2.96 -4.94 -4.19
CA PHE A 156 -2.36 -6.21 -3.75
C PHE A 156 -1.25 -6.09 -2.68
N THR A 157 -1.20 -4.99 -1.96
CA THR A 157 -0.33 -4.90 -0.77
C THR A 157 -0.86 -5.82 0.33
N SER A 158 0.00 -6.67 0.86
CA SER A 158 -0.36 -7.65 1.89
C SER A 158 0.55 -7.56 3.11
N SER A 159 -0.05 -7.38 4.29
CA SER A 159 0.59 -7.45 5.59
C SER A 159 -0.34 -8.17 6.56
N HIS A 160 -0.14 -9.47 6.78
CA HIS A 160 -1.09 -10.29 7.52
C HIS A 160 -0.49 -11.00 8.76
N HIS A 161 0.75 -10.70 9.06
CA HIS A 161 1.43 -11.22 10.24
C HIS A 161 1.50 -10.19 11.37
N LYS A 162 1.61 -10.66 12.61
CA LYS A 162 1.76 -9.81 13.79
C LYS A 162 3.05 -9.01 13.76
N SER A 163 3.04 -7.89 14.48
CA SER A 163 4.19 -6.99 14.70
C SER A 163 4.74 -6.33 13.43
N SER A 164 3.96 -6.27 12.36
CA SER A 164 4.35 -5.52 11.16
C SER A 164 3.99 -4.04 11.34
N LEU A 165 4.95 -3.17 11.03
CA LEU A 165 4.81 -1.72 11.12
C LEU A 165 5.15 -1.08 9.78
N LEU A 166 4.13 -0.55 9.10
CA LEU A 166 4.25 0.11 7.81
C LEU A 166 4.12 1.63 8.00
N ILE A 167 5.23 2.33 8.06
CA ILE A 167 5.25 3.80 8.24
C ILE A 167 5.87 4.48 7.04
N GLY A 168 5.18 5.49 6.50
CA GLY A 168 5.71 6.41 5.50
C GLY A 168 6.17 5.74 4.20
N GLY A 169 5.61 4.59 3.85
CA GLY A 169 6.00 3.84 2.66
C GLY A 169 4.94 3.86 1.56
N GLN A 170 5.42 3.80 0.32
CA GLN A 170 4.59 3.55 -0.85
C GLN A 170 4.88 2.14 -1.37
N PHE A 171 3.82 1.34 -1.52
CA PHE A 171 3.88 -0.07 -1.88
C PHE A 171 2.88 -0.40 -2.98
N SER A 172 3.15 -1.45 -3.76
CA SER A 172 2.13 -2.13 -4.56
C SER A 172 2.54 -3.58 -4.83
N PHE A 173 1.59 -4.49 -4.88
CA PHE A 173 1.87 -5.93 -4.98
C PHE A 173 2.92 -6.40 -3.96
N TYR A 174 3.01 -5.68 -2.87
CA TYR A 174 3.99 -5.87 -1.82
C TYR A 174 3.55 -6.94 -0.82
N ASN A 175 4.50 -7.71 -0.31
CA ASN A 175 4.22 -8.66 0.77
C ASN A 175 5.17 -8.44 1.93
N ALA A 176 4.62 -8.01 3.07
CA ALA A 176 5.35 -7.87 4.32
C ALA A 176 5.51 -9.22 5.03
N GLY A 177 6.74 -9.58 5.36
CA GLY A 177 7.03 -10.65 6.31
C GLY A 177 6.62 -10.25 7.73
N SER A 178 6.48 -11.22 8.64
CA SER A 178 6.17 -10.92 10.04
C SER A 178 7.24 -10.04 10.67
N ALA A 179 6.83 -9.13 11.55
CA ALA A 179 7.72 -8.16 12.21
C ALA A 179 8.52 -7.26 11.25
N THR A 180 8.03 -7.06 10.03
CA THR A 180 8.59 -6.04 9.12
C THR A 180 8.42 -4.65 9.73
N ASN A 181 9.48 -3.83 9.69
CA ASN A 181 9.49 -2.49 10.26
C ASN A 181 10.17 -1.49 9.32
N PHE A 182 9.53 -0.32 9.13
CA PHE A 182 10.04 0.78 8.31
C PHE A 182 10.31 2.06 9.12
N SER A 183 10.29 1.98 10.45
CA SER A 183 10.51 3.14 11.30
C SER A 183 11.98 3.54 11.35
N ASN A 184 12.26 4.84 11.32
CA ASN A 184 13.57 5.40 11.62
C ASN A 184 13.60 6.20 12.93
N HIS A 185 12.53 6.18 13.73
CA HIS A 185 12.40 6.99 14.93
C HIS A 185 13.50 6.75 15.95
N ALA A 186 13.93 5.52 16.11
CA ALA A 186 14.99 5.16 17.06
C ALA A 186 16.34 5.83 16.74
N TYR A 187 16.54 6.22 15.52
CA TYR A 187 17.83 6.75 15.03
C TYR A 187 17.80 8.25 14.78
N LYS A 188 16.63 8.88 14.80
CA LYS A 188 16.46 10.33 14.57
C LYS A 188 17.23 10.84 13.33
N MET A 189 17.20 10.07 12.26
CA MET A 189 17.97 10.28 11.02
C MET A 189 17.43 11.40 10.14
N GLY A 190 16.79 12.40 10.72
CA GLY A 190 16.24 13.55 10.01
C GLY A 190 14.73 13.46 9.77
N PRO A 191 14.14 14.47 9.10
CA PRO A 191 12.69 14.62 8.97
C PRO A 191 12.07 13.69 7.90
N MET A 192 12.88 13.01 7.09
CA MET A 192 12.38 12.17 6.01
C MET A 192 12.12 10.74 6.50
N HIS A 193 10.86 10.36 6.56
CA HIS A 193 10.39 9.05 7.03
C HIS A 193 9.65 8.27 5.93
N TYR A 194 9.84 8.62 4.67
CA TYR A 194 9.16 7.95 3.58
C TYR A 194 10.12 7.20 2.67
N GLY A 195 9.62 6.17 2.04
CA GLY A 195 10.36 5.42 1.04
C GLY A 195 9.42 4.75 0.05
N ILE A 196 9.99 4.20 -1.00
CA ILE A 196 9.26 3.50 -2.06
C ILE A 196 9.79 2.08 -2.14
N LEU A 197 8.91 1.12 -1.95
CA LEU A 197 9.16 -0.26 -2.32
C LEU A 197 8.35 -0.53 -3.57
N GLU A 198 9.05 -0.60 -4.70
CA GLU A 198 8.42 -0.75 -6.00
C GLU A 198 7.64 -2.06 -6.10
N ARG A 199 6.82 -2.13 -7.13
CA ARG A 199 5.88 -3.23 -7.38
C ARG A 199 6.51 -4.61 -7.17
N GLY A 200 5.80 -5.46 -6.43
CA GLY A 200 6.17 -6.86 -6.23
C GLY A 200 7.31 -7.10 -5.25
N THR A 201 7.78 -6.05 -4.59
CA THR A 201 8.82 -6.15 -3.55
C THR A 201 8.31 -6.97 -2.36
N LYS A 202 9.23 -7.62 -1.67
CA LYS A 202 8.95 -8.38 -0.46
C LYS A 202 9.94 -8.07 0.64
N THR A 203 9.49 -8.23 1.87
CA THR A 203 10.37 -8.29 3.04
C THR A 203 10.25 -9.65 3.71
N ALA A 204 11.38 -10.20 4.11
CA ALA A 204 11.43 -11.40 4.93
C ALA A 204 10.99 -11.10 6.37
N SER A 205 10.72 -12.13 7.16
CA SER A 205 10.40 -11.97 8.58
C SER A 205 11.52 -11.26 9.33
N GLY A 206 11.14 -10.29 10.16
CA GLY A 206 12.09 -9.48 10.93
C GLY A 206 12.88 -8.46 10.10
N ALA A 207 12.53 -8.26 8.83
CA ALA A 207 13.20 -7.26 8.02
C ALA A 207 12.94 -5.84 8.55
N TYR A 208 14.00 -5.07 8.62
CA TYR A 208 13.95 -3.64 8.95
C TYR A 208 14.56 -2.84 7.80
N ILE A 209 13.87 -1.81 7.33
CA ILE A 209 14.38 -0.94 6.27
C ILE A 209 14.45 0.48 6.82
N LEU A 210 15.66 1.03 6.86
CA LEU A 210 15.89 2.41 7.29
C LEU A 210 15.46 3.37 6.18
N MET A 211 14.47 4.21 6.49
CA MET A 211 13.98 5.23 5.58
C MET A 211 14.84 6.52 5.65
N PRO A 212 14.98 7.28 4.57
CA PRO A 212 14.38 7.05 3.24
C PRO A 212 15.03 5.87 2.51
N ALA A 213 14.22 5.14 1.72
CA ALA A 213 14.69 4.03 0.90
C ALA A 213 13.95 3.99 -0.43
N HIS A 214 14.60 3.48 -1.49
CA HIS A 214 13.96 3.22 -2.76
C HIS A 214 14.40 1.84 -3.27
N ILE A 215 13.51 0.86 -3.18
CA ILE A 215 13.80 -0.52 -3.54
C ILE A 215 13.18 -0.82 -4.91
N GLY A 216 14.00 -1.31 -5.85
CA GLY A 216 13.57 -1.63 -7.22
C GLY A 216 12.55 -2.76 -7.30
N THR A 217 11.82 -2.81 -8.43
CA THR A 217 10.72 -3.74 -8.65
C THR A 217 11.10 -5.20 -8.38
N PHE A 218 10.18 -5.96 -7.81
CA PHE A 218 10.32 -7.41 -7.53
C PHE A 218 11.55 -7.80 -6.70
N SER A 219 12.12 -6.89 -5.94
CA SER A 219 13.23 -7.18 -5.05
C SER A 219 12.78 -7.81 -3.74
N VAL A 220 13.68 -8.50 -3.05
CA VAL A 220 13.41 -9.11 -1.75
C VAL A 220 14.44 -8.64 -0.73
N CYS A 221 13.97 -8.15 0.42
CA CYS A 221 14.78 -7.59 1.48
C CYS A 221 14.86 -8.56 2.66
N PHE A 222 16.06 -8.82 3.15
CA PHE A 222 16.37 -9.73 4.26
C PHE A 222 17.18 -9.01 5.34
N GLY A 223 16.75 -9.13 6.59
CA GLY A 223 17.49 -8.60 7.74
C GLY A 223 17.31 -7.09 7.92
N LYS A 224 18.23 -6.45 8.61
CA LYS A 224 18.17 -5.03 8.98
C LYS A 224 19.00 -4.18 8.00
N LEU A 225 18.35 -3.57 7.04
CA LEU A 225 18.96 -2.70 6.04
C LEU A 225 19.09 -1.28 6.60
N MET A 226 20.28 -0.93 7.07
CA MET A 226 20.55 0.28 7.87
C MET A 226 21.21 1.43 7.08
N TYR A 227 21.30 1.32 5.74
CA TYR A 227 22.11 2.24 4.91
C TYR A 227 21.28 3.06 3.91
N HIS A 228 19.98 3.28 4.15
CA HIS A 228 19.11 4.01 3.24
C HIS A 228 19.17 3.49 1.79
N PRO A 229 18.84 2.22 1.54
CA PRO A 229 19.10 1.61 0.24
C PRO A 229 18.35 2.32 -0.89
N ASN A 230 19.07 2.64 -1.96
CA ASN A 230 18.50 3.12 -3.22
C ASN A 230 18.89 2.15 -4.35
N THR A 231 18.03 1.19 -4.61
CA THR A 231 18.24 0.16 -5.63
C THR A 231 17.21 0.21 -6.75
N ARG A 232 16.64 1.40 -6.99
CA ARG A 232 15.61 1.62 -8.00
C ARG A 232 15.96 0.98 -9.34
N ASN A 233 17.17 1.23 -9.82
CA ASN A 233 17.63 0.76 -11.12
C ASN A 233 18.27 -0.64 -11.09
N LEU A 234 18.11 -1.38 -10.01
CA LEU A 234 18.57 -2.76 -9.84
C LEU A 234 17.38 -3.64 -9.43
N PRO A 235 16.38 -3.81 -10.32
CA PRO A 235 15.18 -4.59 -10.02
C PRO A 235 15.49 -6.07 -9.84
N PHE A 236 14.53 -6.82 -9.31
CA PHE A 236 14.62 -8.27 -9.06
C PHE A 236 15.80 -8.68 -8.17
N SER A 237 16.30 -7.76 -7.35
CA SER A 237 17.47 -7.98 -6.52
C SER A 237 17.11 -8.66 -5.20
N TYR A 238 18.08 -9.36 -4.63
CA TYR A 238 18.11 -9.69 -3.22
C TYR A 238 18.97 -8.68 -2.48
N LEU A 239 18.40 -8.05 -1.45
CA LEU A 239 19.11 -7.18 -0.51
C LEU A 239 19.22 -7.95 0.80
N VAL A 240 20.43 -8.22 1.25
CA VAL A 240 20.69 -9.05 2.43
C VAL A 240 21.59 -8.30 3.39
N ALA A 241 21.10 -8.02 4.59
CA ALA A 241 21.94 -7.50 5.67
C ALA A 241 22.70 -8.65 6.35
N TYR A 242 24.00 -8.51 6.48
CA TYR A 242 24.85 -9.44 7.21
C TYR A 242 25.89 -8.65 8.04
N GLY A 243 25.77 -8.72 9.35
CA GLY A 243 26.55 -7.84 10.23
C GLY A 243 26.27 -6.37 9.93
N ASP A 244 27.30 -5.60 9.78
CA ASP A 244 27.24 -4.16 9.48
C ASP A 244 27.30 -3.86 7.97
N THR A 245 27.08 -4.87 7.13
CA THR A 245 27.17 -4.71 5.68
C THR A 245 25.85 -5.12 5.02
N MET A 246 25.48 -4.40 3.95
CA MET A 246 24.39 -4.77 3.07
C MET A 246 24.95 -5.32 1.75
N TYR A 247 24.52 -6.52 1.40
CA TYR A 247 24.82 -7.15 0.13
C TYR A 247 23.66 -7.06 -0.81
N LEU A 248 23.95 -6.80 -2.07
CA LEU A 248 22.99 -6.78 -3.17
C LEU A 248 23.37 -7.86 -4.19
N SER A 249 22.39 -8.71 -4.53
CA SER A 249 22.52 -9.65 -5.65
C SER A 249 21.56 -9.23 -6.76
N PRO A 250 22.02 -8.50 -7.78
CA PRO A 250 21.17 -7.97 -8.85
C PRO A 250 20.51 -9.11 -9.64
N GLY A 251 19.22 -8.94 -9.98
CA GLY A 251 18.47 -9.89 -10.82
C GLY A 251 18.21 -11.27 -10.17
N ARG A 252 18.66 -11.52 -8.94
CA ARG A 252 18.60 -12.84 -8.30
C ARG A 252 17.17 -13.40 -8.22
N ASN A 253 16.18 -12.56 -8.02
CA ASN A 253 14.80 -13.01 -7.86
C ASN A 253 14.19 -13.57 -9.15
N ILE A 254 14.70 -13.19 -10.34
CA ILE A 254 14.24 -13.74 -11.62
C ILE A 254 14.38 -15.26 -11.68
N THR A 255 15.37 -15.82 -11.02
CA THR A 255 15.64 -17.27 -11.01
C THR A 255 14.88 -18.04 -9.93
N THR A 256 13.99 -17.37 -9.17
CA THR A 256 13.30 -18.00 -8.05
C THR A 256 11.88 -18.42 -8.41
N VAL A 257 11.49 -19.60 -7.93
CA VAL A 257 10.11 -20.11 -8.05
C VAL A 257 9.12 -19.19 -7.34
N GLY A 258 9.56 -18.48 -6.29
CA GLY A 258 8.74 -17.57 -5.50
C GLY A 258 8.14 -16.43 -6.30
N LEU A 259 8.92 -15.85 -7.21
CA LEU A 259 8.44 -14.78 -8.10
C LEU A 259 7.30 -15.27 -9.00
N TYR A 260 7.50 -16.37 -9.74
CA TYR A 260 6.52 -16.90 -10.69
C TYR A 260 5.25 -17.41 -10.00
N ARG A 261 5.39 -17.97 -8.81
CA ARG A 261 4.26 -18.35 -7.99
C ARG A 261 3.37 -17.15 -7.66
N ASP A 262 3.97 -16.02 -7.30
CA ASP A 262 3.21 -14.83 -6.91
C ASP A 262 2.57 -14.14 -8.10
N ILE A 263 3.28 -14.02 -9.22
CA ILE A 263 2.73 -13.48 -10.47
C ILE A 263 1.48 -14.28 -10.89
N ARG A 264 1.50 -15.61 -10.76
CA ARG A 264 0.34 -16.46 -11.09
C ARG A 264 -0.81 -16.38 -10.08
N LYS A 265 -0.52 -15.95 -8.83
CA LYS A 265 -1.53 -15.83 -7.78
C LYS A 265 -2.37 -14.56 -7.90
N TRP A 266 -1.77 -13.43 -8.26
CA TRP A 266 -2.45 -12.15 -8.23
C TRP A 266 -3.72 -12.11 -9.08
N PRO A 267 -3.74 -12.53 -10.35
CA PRO A 267 -4.99 -12.54 -11.13
C PRO A 267 -6.09 -13.39 -10.48
N LYS A 268 -5.71 -14.49 -9.82
CA LYS A 268 -6.66 -15.39 -9.14
C LYS A 268 -7.20 -14.82 -7.82
N ARG A 269 -6.54 -13.80 -7.29
CA ARG A 269 -6.90 -13.11 -6.04
C ARG A 269 -7.59 -11.78 -6.28
N ASP A 270 -7.80 -11.39 -7.52
CA ASP A 270 -8.62 -10.24 -7.83
C ASP A 270 -10.09 -10.62 -7.63
N VAL A 271 -10.65 -10.12 -6.55
CA VAL A 271 -12.05 -10.40 -6.16
C VAL A 271 -12.96 -9.20 -6.41
N ARG A 272 -12.48 -8.20 -7.14
CA ARG A 272 -13.31 -7.08 -7.57
C ARG A 272 -14.36 -7.55 -8.57
N MET A 273 -15.55 -6.99 -8.47
CA MET A 273 -16.61 -7.29 -9.43
C MET A 273 -16.29 -6.73 -10.82
N PRO A 274 -16.49 -7.50 -11.89
CA PRO A 274 -16.25 -7.00 -13.24
C PRO A 274 -17.06 -5.74 -13.55
N GLY A 275 -16.43 -4.77 -14.21
CA GLY A 275 -17.08 -3.54 -14.69
C GLY A 275 -17.14 -2.37 -13.70
N SER A 276 -16.71 -2.53 -12.46
CA SER A 276 -16.73 -1.47 -11.45
C SER A 276 -15.33 -1.06 -10.95
N HIS A 277 -14.29 -1.29 -11.74
CA HIS A 277 -12.93 -1.06 -11.31
C HIS A 277 -12.55 0.42 -11.36
N LYS A 278 -12.37 1.05 -10.19
CA LYS A 278 -11.82 2.41 -10.07
C LYS A 278 -10.30 2.42 -10.26
N SER A 279 -9.60 1.49 -9.63
CA SER A 279 -8.16 1.34 -9.78
C SER A 279 -7.81 0.41 -10.93
N ILE A 280 -6.98 0.87 -11.86
CA ILE A 280 -6.44 0.05 -12.94
C ILE A 280 -5.38 -0.88 -12.35
N VAL A 281 -5.55 -2.18 -12.56
CA VAL A 281 -4.58 -3.20 -12.12
C VAL A 281 -4.08 -3.96 -13.33
N ASN A 282 -2.78 -3.88 -13.58
CA ASN A 282 -2.09 -4.68 -14.59
C ASN A 282 -1.33 -5.82 -13.91
N PHE A 283 -1.47 -7.04 -14.40
CA PHE A 283 -0.80 -8.22 -13.86
C PHE A 283 0.49 -8.59 -14.59
N ASP A 284 0.82 -7.90 -15.67
CA ASP A 284 2.06 -8.12 -16.40
C ASP A 284 3.26 -7.74 -15.54
N TRP A 285 4.12 -8.68 -15.29
CA TRP A 285 5.31 -8.47 -14.46
C TRP A 285 6.43 -7.75 -15.22
N LEU A 286 6.51 -7.95 -16.53
CA LEU A 286 7.32 -7.13 -17.43
C LEU A 286 6.45 -6.02 -18.00
N SER A 287 6.85 -4.81 -17.80
CA SER A 287 6.21 -3.59 -18.29
C SER A 287 7.29 -2.66 -18.85
N PRO A 288 6.94 -1.64 -19.63
CA PRO A 288 7.92 -0.62 -20.04
C PRO A 288 8.72 -0.05 -18.89
N PHE A 289 8.09 0.12 -17.71
CA PHE A 289 8.75 0.59 -16.51
C PHE A 289 9.79 -0.41 -15.98
N SER A 290 9.40 -1.67 -15.72
CA SER A 290 10.31 -2.67 -15.17
C SER A 290 11.44 -3.05 -16.16
N VAL A 291 11.15 -3.07 -17.46
CA VAL A 291 12.16 -3.28 -18.50
C VAL A 291 13.14 -2.09 -18.56
N GLY A 292 12.64 -0.85 -18.44
CA GLY A 292 13.50 0.34 -18.34
C GLY A 292 14.48 0.26 -17.17
N GLU A 293 14.02 -0.16 -15.99
CA GLU A 293 14.89 -0.38 -14.82
C GLU A 293 15.93 -1.49 -15.07
N ILE A 294 15.54 -2.59 -15.73
CA ILE A 294 16.48 -3.68 -16.07
C ILE A 294 17.58 -3.15 -17.01
N LEU A 295 17.25 -2.38 -18.02
CA LEU A 295 18.23 -1.82 -18.96
C LEU A 295 19.19 -0.87 -18.26
N GLN A 296 18.70 0.01 -17.40
CA GLN A 296 19.54 0.87 -16.57
C GLN A 296 20.44 0.07 -15.62
N GLY A 297 19.89 -0.97 -15.00
CA GLY A 297 20.65 -1.88 -14.13
C GLY A 297 21.77 -2.58 -14.88
N LYS A 298 21.53 -3.03 -16.10
CA LYS A 298 22.55 -3.62 -16.97
C LYS A 298 23.70 -2.64 -17.20
N GLU A 299 23.41 -1.38 -17.56
CA GLU A 299 24.45 -0.35 -17.76
C GLU A 299 25.27 -0.10 -16.50
N ILE A 300 24.62 -0.05 -15.34
CA ILE A 300 25.32 0.11 -14.04
C ILE A 300 26.29 -1.05 -13.82
N LEU A 301 25.83 -2.29 -14.01
CA LEU A 301 26.65 -3.47 -13.79
C LEU A 301 27.81 -3.58 -14.81
N GLU A 302 27.60 -3.20 -16.07
CA GLU A 302 28.64 -3.14 -17.09
C GLU A 302 29.74 -2.13 -16.71
N LYS A 303 29.36 -0.91 -16.30
CA LYS A 303 30.31 0.11 -15.81
C LYS A 303 31.10 -0.34 -14.57
N LEU A 304 30.44 -1.01 -13.63
CA LEU A 304 31.12 -1.55 -12.44
C LEU A 304 32.14 -2.63 -12.84
N ARG A 305 31.80 -3.51 -13.77
CA ARG A 305 32.70 -4.53 -14.28
C ARG A 305 33.90 -3.93 -15.01
N GLU A 306 33.69 -2.91 -15.83
CA GLU A 306 34.75 -2.19 -16.52
C GLU A 306 35.73 -1.51 -15.54
N ALA A 307 35.17 -0.87 -14.49
CA ALA A 307 35.97 -0.16 -13.50
C ALA A 307 36.74 -1.09 -12.56
N SER A 308 36.25 -2.28 -12.24
CA SER A 308 36.80 -3.16 -11.22
C SER A 308 37.47 -4.43 -11.78
N GLY A 309 37.33 -4.69 -13.10
CA GLY A 309 37.82 -5.88 -13.75
C GLY A 309 36.87 -7.09 -13.61
N THR A 310 37.21 -8.18 -14.29
CA THR A 310 36.35 -9.38 -14.35
C THR A 310 36.65 -10.41 -13.26
N ASP A 311 37.79 -10.27 -12.55
CA ASP A 311 38.30 -11.28 -11.61
C ASP A 311 37.89 -11.00 -10.16
N VAL A 312 37.00 -10.00 -9.93
CA VAL A 312 36.52 -9.68 -8.58
C VAL A 312 35.22 -10.39 -8.28
N ALA A 313 35.07 -10.89 -7.06
CA ALA A 313 33.89 -11.61 -6.60
C ALA A 313 32.72 -10.65 -6.25
N SER A 314 33.03 -9.39 -5.94
CA SER A 314 32.03 -8.38 -5.57
C SER A 314 32.53 -6.97 -5.88
N TYR A 315 31.58 -6.05 -6.09
CA TYR A 315 31.86 -4.64 -6.32
C TYR A 315 31.22 -3.80 -5.21
N THR A 316 31.88 -2.70 -4.85
CA THR A 316 31.27 -1.69 -3.98
C THR A 316 30.49 -0.69 -4.84
N TYR A 317 29.23 -0.46 -4.49
CA TYR A 317 28.34 0.49 -5.15
C TYR A 317 27.82 1.49 -4.10
N HIS A 318 27.98 2.80 -4.37
CA HIS A 318 27.60 3.91 -3.50
C HIS A 318 26.48 4.75 -4.09
#